data_e73910b5e92a4cb3e7eaea456843d5ec
#
_entry.id   e73910b5e92a4cb3e7eaea456843d5ec
#
_cell.length_a   1.000
_cell.length_b   1.000
_cell.length_c   1.000
_cell.angle_alpha   90.00
_cell.angle_beta   90.00
_cell.angle_gamma   90.00
#
_symmetry.space_group_name_H-M   'P 1'
#
loop_
_entity.id
_entity.type
_entity.pdbx_description
1 polymer ?
#
loop_
_entity_poly.entity_id
_entity_poly.type
_entity_poly.pdbx_seq_one_letter_code
_entity_poly.pdbx_strand_id
1 'polypeptide(L)'
;MEVEVWALIISIAAILISTGVALWQVDRTKKINDINLEAELSKDIIKEYLTQRFPSAITAIYFKKRKLTNTKPLQNALNGLRQKLRFFKYCDAHFFEELKTKSQELEDYIVNNDGRYYSTEDQGEVMEEIKTQMTSIYTLLKTKYTDGKLTTKKHNKKRK
;
A
#
# COMPACT_ATOMS: atom_id res chain seq x y z
N MET A 1 51.74 30.95 22.54
CA MET A 1 50.75 30.42 23.51
C MET A 1 49.28 30.73 23.16
N GLU A 2 48.88 31.99 22.95
CA GLU A 2 47.48 32.30 22.66
C GLU A 2 46.98 31.72 21.33
N VAL A 3 47.74 31.73 20.27
CA VAL A 3 47.37 31.21 18.96
C VAL A 3 47.16 29.68 19.00
N GLU A 4 47.96 28.96 19.75
CA GLU A 4 47.86 27.50 19.90
C GLU A 4 46.61 27.10 20.68
N VAL A 5 46.20 27.87 21.69
CA VAL A 5 44.98 27.66 22.47
C VAL A 5 43.72 27.88 21.59
N TRP A 6 43.72 28.93 20.78
CA TRP A 6 42.64 29.20 19.84
C TRP A 6 42.52 28.10 18.76
N ALA A 7 43.65 27.61 18.24
CA ALA A 7 43.65 26.50 17.28
C ALA A 7 43.07 25.21 17.90
N LEU A 8 43.37 24.93 19.17
CA LEU A 8 42.81 23.79 19.88
C LEU A 8 41.30 23.91 20.08
N ILE A 9 40.79 25.08 20.49
CA ILE A 9 39.37 25.34 20.69
C ILE A 9 38.60 25.17 19.37
N ILE A 10 39.12 25.73 18.27
CA ILE A 10 38.51 25.59 16.93
C ILE A 10 38.48 24.11 16.49
N SER A 11 39.54 23.37 16.75
CA SER A 11 39.62 21.94 16.39
C SER A 11 38.58 21.10 17.16
N ILE A 12 38.41 21.34 18.46
CA ILE A 12 37.42 20.67 19.29
C ILE A 12 35.99 21.02 18.80
N ALA A 13 35.74 22.30 18.54
CA ALA A 13 34.44 22.73 18.01
C ALA A 13 34.12 22.05 16.64
N ALA A 14 35.10 21.97 15.75
CA ALA A 14 34.95 21.31 14.44
C ALA A 14 34.64 19.81 14.60
N ILE A 15 35.28 19.11 15.54
CA ILE A 15 35.01 17.70 15.83
C ILE A 15 33.58 17.53 16.37
N LEU A 16 33.13 18.34 17.28
CA LEU A 16 31.79 18.28 17.85
C LEU A 16 30.71 18.52 16.76
N ILE A 17 30.91 19.52 15.91
CA ILE A 17 30.00 19.83 14.80
C ILE A 17 29.96 18.67 13.81
N SER A 18 31.12 18.15 13.40
CA SER A 18 31.17 17.00 12.41
C SER A 18 30.55 15.76 13.00
N THR A 19 30.73 15.46 14.27
CA THR A 19 30.11 14.33 14.95
C THR A 19 28.58 14.51 15.02
N GLY A 20 28.10 15.69 15.36
CA GLY A 20 26.67 16.00 15.36
C GLY A 20 26.02 15.85 13.95
N VAL A 21 26.69 16.35 12.92
CA VAL A 21 26.25 16.21 11.53
C VAL A 21 26.23 14.74 11.09
N ALA A 22 27.26 13.97 11.46
CA ALA A 22 27.33 12.55 11.13
C ALA A 22 26.19 11.75 11.79
N LEU A 23 25.91 11.98 13.07
CA LEU A 23 24.79 11.31 13.77
C LEU A 23 23.45 11.69 13.15
N TRP A 24 23.23 12.96 12.84
CA TRP A 24 22.01 13.41 12.15
C TRP A 24 21.85 12.78 10.76
N GLN A 25 22.94 12.66 9.99
CA GLN A 25 22.93 12.01 8.69
C GLN A 25 22.58 10.53 8.77
N VAL A 26 23.11 9.81 9.79
CA VAL A 26 22.80 8.38 10.02
C VAL A 26 21.31 8.19 10.32
N ASP A 27 20.73 8.99 11.22
CA ASP A 27 19.30 8.91 11.55
C ASP A 27 18.44 9.21 10.32
N ARG A 28 18.79 10.25 9.57
CA ARG A 28 18.08 10.63 8.34
C ARG A 28 18.20 9.55 7.25
N THR A 29 19.35 8.94 7.10
CA THR A 29 19.57 7.87 6.09
C THR A 29 18.77 6.62 6.46
N LYS A 30 18.71 6.24 7.73
CA LYS A 30 17.86 5.12 8.17
C LYS A 30 16.39 5.38 7.83
N LYS A 31 15.84 6.53 8.19
CA LYS A 31 14.44 6.89 7.87
C LYS A 31 14.15 6.88 6.37
N ILE A 32 15.09 7.33 5.54
CA ILE A 32 14.95 7.30 4.07
C ILE A 32 14.98 5.87 3.54
N ASN A 33 15.85 5.03 4.07
CA ASN A 33 15.96 3.64 3.64
C ASN A 33 14.71 2.84 4.03
N ASP A 34 14.16 3.06 5.22
CA ASP A 34 12.92 2.40 5.67
C ASP A 34 11.73 2.78 4.77
N ILE A 35 11.59 4.07 4.44
CA ILE A 35 10.54 4.55 3.52
C ILE A 35 10.73 3.99 2.11
N ASN A 36 11.94 3.91 1.62
CA ASN A 36 12.24 3.37 0.29
C ASN A 36 11.96 1.86 0.23
N LEU A 37 12.35 1.12 1.26
CA LEU A 37 12.10 -0.31 1.35
C LEU A 37 10.60 -0.62 1.39
N GLU A 38 9.84 0.12 2.18
CA GLU A 38 8.38 0.00 2.24
C GLU A 38 7.74 0.28 0.87
N ALA A 39 8.16 1.38 0.22
CA ALA A 39 7.67 1.76 -1.10
C ALA A 39 8.02 0.71 -2.17
N GLU A 40 9.19 0.12 -2.11
CA GLU A 40 9.63 -0.90 -3.06
C GLU A 40 8.90 -2.23 -2.86
N LEU A 41 8.79 -2.71 -1.63
CA LEU A 41 8.06 -3.94 -1.30
C LEU A 41 6.57 -3.84 -1.64
N SER A 42 5.94 -2.69 -1.39
CA SER A 42 4.51 -2.51 -1.67
C SER A 42 4.21 -2.36 -3.15
N LYS A 43 5.12 -1.74 -3.90
CA LYS A 43 4.91 -1.38 -5.30
C LYS A 43 4.64 -2.60 -6.19
N ASP A 44 5.42 -3.64 -6.07
CA ASP A 44 5.29 -4.84 -6.89
C ASP A 44 4.04 -5.63 -6.50
N ILE A 45 3.74 -5.71 -5.20
CA ILE A 45 2.51 -6.34 -4.70
C ILE A 45 1.29 -5.59 -5.24
N ILE A 46 1.22 -4.29 -5.04
CA ILE A 46 0.09 -3.47 -5.50
C ILE A 46 -0.07 -3.57 -7.01
N LYS A 47 1.02 -3.50 -7.77
CA LYS A 47 1.00 -3.65 -9.22
C LYS A 47 0.46 -5.01 -9.63
N GLU A 48 0.94 -6.11 -9.05
CA GLU A 48 0.48 -7.48 -9.34
C GLU A 48 -1.05 -7.59 -9.15
N TYR A 49 -1.55 -7.07 -8.01
CA TYR A 49 -2.99 -7.16 -7.71
C TYR A 49 -3.85 -6.28 -8.60
N LEU A 50 -3.42 -5.04 -8.88
CA LEU A 50 -4.17 -4.11 -9.74
C LEU A 50 -4.21 -4.57 -11.20
N THR A 51 -3.12 -5.16 -11.71
CA THR A 51 -3.02 -5.46 -13.15
C THR A 51 -3.33 -6.90 -13.52
N GLN A 52 -3.27 -7.84 -12.58
CA GLN A 52 -3.40 -9.27 -12.87
C GLN A 52 -4.43 -9.97 -11.97
N ARG A 53 -4.23 -9.96 -10.65
CA ARG A 53 -5.02 -10.77 -9.72
C ARG A 53 -6.49 -10.38 -9.71
N PHE A 54 -6.79 -9.11 -9.49
CA PHE A 54 -8.16 -8.64 -9.44
C PHE A 54 -8.88 -8.69 -10.80
N PRO A 55 -8.31 -8.21 -11.91
CA PRO A 55 -8.97 -8.33 -13.20
C PRO A 55 -9.32 -9.78 -13.54
N SER A 56 -8.39 -10.71 -13.35
CA SER A 56 -8.63 -12.14 -13.59
C SER A 56 -9.71 -12.72 -12.68
N ALA A 57 -9.71 -12.33 -11.40
CA ALA A 57 -10.66 -12.83 -10.42
C ALA A 57 -12.09 -12.31 -10.68
N ILE A 58 -12.24 -11.02 -11.05
CA ILE A 58 -13.54 -10.42 -11.39
C ILE A 58 -14.09 -11.04 -12.67
N THR A 59 -13.27 -11.21 -13.69
CA THR A 59 -13.69 -11.82 -14.96
C THR A 59 -14.12 -13.28 -14.79
N ALA A 60 -13.61 -13.96 -13.77
CA ALA A 60 -13.99 -15.34 -13.46
C ALA A 60 -15.39 -15.49 -12.85
N ILE A 61 -15.98 -14.40 -12.30
CA ILE A 61 -17.32 -14.43 -11.71
C ILE A 61 -18.37 -14.41 -12.79
N TYR A 62 -19.36 -15.29 -12.69
CA TYR A 62 -20.47 -15.38 -13.64
C TYR A 62 -21.74 -15.91 -12.98
N PHE A 63 -22.87 -15.74 -13.66
CA PHE A 63 -24.13 -16.34 -13.25
C PHE A 63 -24.37 -17.65 -14.01
N LYS A 64 -24.58 -18.74 -13.26
CA LYS A 64 -24.98 -20.04 -13.80
C LYS A 64 -26.34 -20.39 -13.26
N LYS A 65 -27.32 -20.62 -14.17
CA LYS A 65 -28.72 -20.90 -13.78
C LYS A 65 -29.27 -19.84 -12.77
N ARG A 66 -29.00 -18.56 -13.05
CA ARG A 66 -29.39 -17.40 -12.22
C ARG A 66 -28.73 -17.34 -10.82
N LYS A 67 -27.69 -18.12 -10.56
CA LYS A 67 -26.92 -18.09 -9.30
C LYS A 67 -25.55 -17.51 -9.53
N LEU A 68 -25.12 -16.61 -8.64
CA LEU A 68 -23.74 -16.13 -8.62
C LEU A 68 -22.80 -17.32 -8.37
N THR A 69 -21.77 -17.44 -9.17
CA THR A 69 -20.91 -18.63 -9.17
C THR A 69 -19.45 -18.23 -9.40
N ASN A 70 -18.53 -19.09 -8.93
CA ASN A 70 -17.08 -18.93 -9.09
C ASN A 70 -16.51 -17.67 -8.41
N THR A 71 -16.97 -17.40 -7.21
CA THR A 71 -16.57 -16.25 -6.39
C THR A 71 -15.24 -16.48 -5.65
N LYS A 72 -14.82 -17.74 -5.47
CA LYS A 72 -13.59 -18.11 -4.75
C LYS A 72 -12.30 -17.43 -5.25
N PRO A 73 -12.07 -17.26 -6.57
CA PRO A 73 -10.88 -16.55 -7.05
C PRO A 73 -10.77 -15.14 -6.50
N LEU A 74 -11.90 -14.39 -6.39
CA LEU A 74 -11.89 -13.04 -5.84
C LEU A 74 -11.68 -13.05 -4.33
N GLN A 75 -12.33 -13.95 -3.60
CA GLN A 75 -12.11 -14.12 -2.16
C GLN A 75 -10.62 -14.43 -1.86
N ASN A 76 -10.02 -15.35 -2.63
CA ASN A 76 -8.61 -15.69 -2.50
C ASN A 76 -7.68 -14.51 -2.82
N ALA A 77 -8.02 -13.72 -3.83
CA ALA A 77 -7.25 -12.52 -4.18
C ALA A 77 -7.33 -11.47 -3.06
N LEU A 78 -8.51 -11.19 -2.50
CA LEU A 78 -8.69 -10.26 -1.38
C LEU A 78 -7.91 -10.72 -0.14
N ASN A 79 -8.02 -11.99 0.20
CA ASN A 79 -7.31 -12.55 1.34
C ASN A 79 -5.78 -12.52 1.15
N GLY A 80 -5.31 -12.90 -0.03
CA GLY A 80 -3.89 -12.84 -0.38
C GLY A 80 -3.33 -11.42 -0.33
N LEU A 81 -4.09 -10.42 -0.79
CA LEU A 81 -3.70 -9.01 -0.68
C LEU A 81 -3.52 -8.59 0.78
N ARG A 82 -4.52 -8.89 1.64
CA ARG A 82 -4.45 -8.56 3.08
C ARG A 82 -3.25 -9.21 3.75
N GLN A 83 -2.93 -10.46 3.39
CA GLN A 83 -1.75 -11.15 3.93
C GLN A 83 -0.44 -10.51 3.46
N LYS A 84 -0.29 -10.24 2.16
CA LYS A 84 0.92 -9.64 1.59
C LYS A 84 1.17 -8.22 2.08
N LEU A 85 0.11 -7.44 2.32
CA LEU A 85 0.22 -6.07 2.81
C LEU A 85 0.13 -5.96 4.34
N ARG A 86 0.19 -7.08 5.07
CA ARG A 86 0.08 -7.10 6.54
C ARG A 86 1.16 -6.27 7.25
N PHE A 87 2.32 -6.10 6.64
CA PHE A 87 3.39 -5.28 7.21
C PHE A 87 2.98 -3.81 7.39
N PHE A 88 2.04 -3.30 6.57
CA PHE A 88 1.49 -1.95 6.75
C PHE A 88 0.80 -1.74 8.11
N LYS A 89 0.38 -2.80 8.77
CA LYS A 89 -0.14 -2.70 10.15
C LYS A 89 0.84 -2.00 11.10
N TYR A 90 2.14 -2.07 10.80
CA TYR A 90 3.19 -1.53 11.66
C TYR A 90 3.75 -0.20 11.17
N CYS A 91 3.67 0.12 9.88
CA CYS A 91 4.23 1.35 9.30
C CYS A 91 3.16 2.34 8.82
N ASP A 92 1.98 1.88 8.44
CA ASP A 92 0.82 2.69 8.07
C ASP A 92 -0.48 1.98 8.48
N ALA A 93 -0.77 2.00 9.77
CA ALA A 93 -1.90 1.31 10.35
C ALA A 93 -3.25 1.81 9.78
N HIS A 94 -3.35 3.10 9.47
CA HIS A 94 -4.58 3.68 8.91
C HIS A 94 -4.90 3.07 7.53
N PHE A 95 -3.93 3.07 6.63
CA PHE A 95 -4.07 2.44 5.32
C PHE A 95 -4.43 0.96 5.43
N PHE A 96 -3.76 0.23 6.34
CA PHE A 96 -4.00 -1.20 6.51
C PHE A 96 -5.41 -1.50 7.04
N GLU A 97 -5.91 -0.76 8.03
CA GLU A 97 -7.26 -0.97 8.56
C GLU A 97 -8.33 -0.58 7.54
N GLU A 98 -8.13 0.50 6.78
CA GLU A 98 -9.05 0.87 5.69
C GLU A 98 -9.09 -0.20 4.59
N LEU A 99 -7.93 -0.71 4.16
CA LEU A 99 -7.85 -1.80 3.18
C LEU A 99 -8.52 -3.06 3.69
N LYS A 100 -8.30 -3.41 4.95
CA LYS A 100 -8.90 -4.57 5.59
C LYS A 100 -10.42 -4.45 5.64
N THR A 101 -10.96 -3.30 6.08
CA THR A 101 -12.40 -3.04 6.16
C THR A 101 -13.05 -3.17 4.78
N LYS A 102 -12.55 -2.45 3.77
CA LYS A 102 -13.09 -2.50 2.40
C LYS A 102 -13.02 -3.91 1.79
N SER A 103 -11.94 -4.63 2.07
CA SER A 103 -11.77 -6.01 1.59
C SER A 103 -12.72 -6.98 2.28
N GLN A 104 -13.01 -6.77 3.56
CA GLN A 104 -13.98 -7.58 4.31
C GLN A 104 -15.41 -7.30 3.86
N GLU A 105 -15.78 -6.03 3.69
CA GLU A 105 -17.10 -5.64 3.17
C GLU A 105 -17.42 -6.32 1.83
N LEU A 106 -16.47 -6.30 0.89
CA LEU A 106 -16.63 -6.97 -0.39
C LEU A 106 -16.68 -8.49 -0.25
N GLU A 107 -15.83 -9.08 0.60
CA GLU A 107 -15.84 -10.52 0.84
C GLU A 107 -17.16 -10.98 1.45
N ASP A 108 -17.67 -10.25 2.44
CA ASP A 108 -18.96 -10.53 3.08
C ASP A 108 -20.12 -10.37 2.08
N TYR A 109 -20.07 -9.34 1.23
CA TYR A 109 -21.05 -9.16 0.16
C TYR A 109 -21.06 -10.36 -0.79
N ILE A 110 -19.90 -10.80 -1.25
CA ILE A 110 -19.75 -11.94 -2.16
C ILE A 110 -20.23 -13.23 -1.49
N VAL A 111 -19.82 -13.51 -0.26
CA VAL A 111 -20.20 -14.72 0.47
C VAL A 111 -21.72 -14.76 0.70
N ASN A 112 -22.32 -13.63 1.06
CA ASN A 112 -23.75 -13.53 1.29
C ASN A 112 -24.58 -13.69 0.01
N ASN A 113 -23.99 -13.41 -1.16
CA ASN A 113 -24.66 -13.50 -2.46
C ASN A 113 -24.30 -14.77 -3.25
N ASP A 114 -23.29 -15.54 -2.82
CA ASP A 114 -22.87 -16.76 -3.49
C ASP A 114 -23.97 -17.82 -3.43
N GLY A 115 -24.28 -18.39 -4.58
CA GLY A 115 -25.32 -19.40 -4.72
C GLY A 115 -26.78 -18.94 -4.59
N ARG A 116 -27.04 -17.65 -4.30
CA ARG A 116 -28.41 -17.10 -4.29
C ARG A 116 -28.99 -17.01 -5.68
N TYR A 117 -30.32 -17.08 -5.76
CA TYR A 117 -31.10 -16.91 -6.99
C TYR A 117 -31.38 -15.43 -7.25
N TYR A 118 -31.15 -14.98 -8.48
CA TYR A 118 -31.38 -13.63 -8.93
C TYR A 118 -32.26 -13.58 -10.18
N SER A 119 -33.14 -12.61 -10.29
CA SER A 119 -33.78 -12.28 -11.55
C SER A 119 -32.73 -11.80 -12.56
N THR A 120 -33.07 -11.72 -13.83
CA THR A 120 -32.14 -11.25 -14.86
C THR A 120 -31.76 -9.77 -14.62
N GLU A 121 -32.66 -8.99 -14.06
CA GLU A 121 -32.47 -7.58 -13.72
C GLU A 121 -31.52 -7.44 -12.52
N ASP A 122 -31.75 -8.21 -11.45
CA ASP A 122 -30.94 -8.17 -10.23
C ASP A 122 -29.49 -8.63 -10.45
N GLN A 123 -29.23 -9.48 -11.45
CA GLN A 123 -27.86 -9.93 -11.77
C GLN A 123 -26.95 -8.76 -12.15
N GLY A 124 -27.51 -7.76 -12.87
CA GLY A 124 -26.79 -6.53 -13.21
C GLY A 124 -26.41 -5.73 -11.97
N GLU A 125 -27.34 -5.56 -11.04
CA GLU A 125 -27.13 -4.80 -9.80
C GLU A 125 -26.07 -5.46 -8.91
N VAL A 126 -26.11 -6.79 -8.76
CA VAL A 126 -25.08 -7.52 -7.97
C VAL A 126 -23.71 -7.36 -8.57
N MET A 127 -23.55 -7.45 -9.90
CA MET A 127 -22.26 -7.25 -10.54
C MET A 127 -21.77 -5.81 -10.46
N GLU A 128 -22.66 -4.85 -10.53
CA GLU A 128 -22.33 -3.42 -10.40
C GLU A 128 -21.87 -3.10 -8.98
N GLU A 129 -22.52 -3.65 -7.96
CA GLU A 129 -22.09 -3.48 -6.57
C GLU A 129 -20.69 -4.09 -6.34
N ILE A 130 -20.42 -5.30 -6.85
CA ILE A 130 -19.08 -5.91 -6.79
C ILE A 130 -18.03 -4.99 -7.44
N LYS A 131 -18.33 -4.41 -8.61
CA LYS A 131 -17.43 -3.49 -9.30
C LYS A 131 -17.22 -2.19 -8.52
N THR A 132 -18.27 -1.65 -7.91
CA THR A 132 -18.23 -0.42 -7.12
C THR A 132 -17.34 -0.60 -5.91
N GLN A 133 -17.52 -1.67 -5.14
CA GLN A 133 -16.68 -1.98 -3.99
C GLN A 133 -15.23 -2.27 -4.42
N MET A 134 -15.02 -2.99 -5.51
CA MET A 134 -13.68 -3.17 -6.08
C MET A 134 -13.04 -1.84 -6.47
N THR A 135 -13.78 -0.93 -7.06
CA THR A 135 -13.28 0.41 -7.44
C THR A 135 -12.77 1.18 -6.22
N SER A 136 -13.44 1.04 -5.08
CA SER A 136 -13.00 1.66 -3.83
C SER A 136 -11.64 1.10 -3.36
N ILE A 137 -11.45 -0.22 -3.46
CA ILE A 137 -10.17 -0.88 -3.15
C ILE A 137 -9.08 -0.45 -4.15
N TYR A 138 -9.38 -0.41 -5.46
CA TYR A 138 -8.46 0.08 -6.48
C TYR A 138 -8.01 1.51 -6.22
N THR A 139 -8.93 2.38 -5.84
CA THR A 139 -8.64 3.79 -5.54
C THR A 139 -7.70 3.90 -4.35
N LEU A 140 -7.96 3.17 -3.28
CA LEU A 140 -7.11 3.13 -2.09
C LEU A 140 -5.69 2.66 -2.42
N LEU A 141 -5.56 1.55 -3.14
CA LEU A 141 -4.26 1.01 -3.56
C LEU A 141 -3.52 1.95 -4.51
N LYS A 142 -4.24 2.56 -5.48
CA LYS A 142 -3.66 3.53 -6.42
C LYS A 142 -3.13 4.76 -5.69
N THR A 143 -3.89 5.30 -4.74
CA THR A 143 -3.47 6.44 -3.91
C THR A 143 -2.18 6.11 -3.17
N LYS A 144 -2.13 4.98 -2.46
CA LYS A 144 -0.92 4.55 -1.76
C LYS A 144 0.27 4.37 -2.70
N TYR A 145 0.06 3.76 -3.87
CA TYR A 145 1.09 3.60 -4.90
C TYR A 145 1.61 4.94 -5.45
N THR A 146 0.73 5.92 -5.61
CA THR A 146 1.08 7.25 -6.15
C THR A 146 1.79 8.09 -5.11
N ASP A 147 1.36 8.07 -3.85
CA ASP A 147 1.97 8.81 -2.75
C ASP A 147 3.40 8.32 -2.48
N GLY A 148 3.65 7.03 -2.55
CA GLY A 148 5.00 6.47 -2.52
C GLY A 148 5.91 7.01 -3.64
N LYS A 149 5.37 7.29 -4.85
CA LYS A 149 6.13 7.92 -5.94
C LYS A 149 6.40 9.41 -5.71
N LEU A 150 5.48 10.13 -5.08
CA LEU A 150 5.62 11.56 -4.81
C LEU A 150 6.70 11.85 -3.76
N THR A 151 6.81 11.01 -2.74
CA THR A 151 7.86 11.13 -1.71
C THR A 151 9.26 10.91 -2.30
N THR A 152 9.43 9.96 -3.21
CA THR A 152 10.72 9.73 -3.90
C THR A 152 11.10 10.88 -4.85
N LYS A 153 10.14 11.50 -5.55
CA LYS A 153 10.40 12.66 -6.43
C LYS A 153 10.75 13.93 -5.66
N LYS A 154 10.13 14.21 -4.53
CA LYS A 154 10.45 15.38 -3.70
C LYS A 154 11.86 15.32 -3.12
N HIS A 155 12.37 14.14 -2.80
CA HIS A 155 13.72 13.97 -2.28
C HIS A 155 14.80 14.19 -3.36
N ASN A 156 14.55 13.75 -4.59
CA ASN A 156 15.50 13.95 -5.70
C ASN A 156 15.56 15.41 -6.20
N LYS A 157 14.50 16.21 -6.00
CA LYS A 157 14.47 17.63 -6.42
C LYS A 157 15.23 18.56 -5.45
N LYS A 158 15.50 18.12 -4.21
CA LYS A 158 16.31 18.86 -3.24
C LYS A 158 17.81 18.56 -3.31
N ARG A 159 18.23 17.66 -4.23
CA ARG A 159 19.65 17.28 -4.45
C ARG A 159 20.27 17.88 -5.72
N LYS A 160 19.57 18.75 -6.43
CA LYS A 160 20.12 19.59 -7.52
C LYS A 160 20.15 21.03 -7.06
#